data_a29d9c44ca949e1346197d8bd47f6730
#
_entry.id   a29d9c44ca949e1346197d8bd47f6730
#
_cell.length_a   1.000
_cell.length_b   1.000
_cell.length_c   1.000
_cell.angle_alpha   90.00
_cell.angle_beta   90.00
_cell.angle_gamma   90.00
#
_symmetry.space_group_name_H-M   'P 1'
#
loop_
_entity.id
_entity.type
_entity.pdbx_description
1 polymer ?
#
loop_
_entity_poly.entity_id
_entity_poly.type
_entity_poly.pdbx_seq_one_letter_code
_entity_poly.pdbx_strand_id
1 'polypeptide(L)'
;MQKFIYAALALLLSTQVYAISNIESERPGLPEEGLSGHVEIGLDGKTGNSREKTYSGAAKLTFRKNSNIVLGIVEREYGTTRDIKDTDESFVHGRWIHLLDERWATEGFAQWEENEFDNLISRSLLGGGGRYVVAKDDQVFDWSVGLGAFREREVLDLGTYEETNWTWRINTFTVYKHRLRENIVISATAYYQPSTDDFGDFRTLLDAALSVSLTDKLDLKIYYKVEHDSEPARNLDADPPIDAYETNTEYETSLVYNF
;
A
#
# COMPACT_ATOMS: atom_id res chain seq x y z
N MET A 1 -45.34 28.18 12.56
CA MET A 1 -44.25 27.63 13.39
C MET A 1 -43.58 26.52 12.62
N GLN A 2 -42.57 26.89 11.81
CA GLN A 2 -41.75 25.95 11.06
C GLN A 2 -40.50 25.60 11.89
N LYS A 3 -40.37 24.32 12.23
CA LYS A 3 -39.18 23.81 12.92
C LYS A 3 -38.09 23.57 11.89
N PHE A 4 -37.05 24.38 11.93
CA PHE A 4 -35.83 24.15 11.22
C PHE A 4 -35.08 22.97 11.87
N ILE A 5 -35.01 21.85 11.17
CA ILE A 5 -34.14 20.72 11.52
C ILE A 5 -32.78 21.03 10.90
N TYR A 6 -31.83 21.45 11.72
CA TYR A 6 -30.42 21.49 11.31
C TYR A 6 -29.90 20.06 11.33
N ALA A 7 -29.78 19.45 10.18
CA ALA A 7 -28.98 18.24 10.00
C ALA A 7 -27.51 18.68 10.05
N ALA A 8 -26.86 18.45 11.18
CA ALA A 8 -25.41 18.54 11.28
C ALA A 8 -24.84 17.38 10.46
N LEU A 9 -24.39 17.67 9.26
CA LEU A 9 -23.58 16.78 8.45
C LEU A 9 -22.19 16.78 9.10
N ALA A 10 -21.94 15.81 9.97
CA ALA A 10 -20.59 15.54 10.46
C ALA A 10 -19.75 15.13 9.25
N LEU A 11 -18.85 16.02 8.82
CA LEU A 11 -17.75 15.65 7.94
C LEU A 11 -16.88 14.67 8.75
N LEU A 12 -16.96 13.41 8.41
CA LEU A 12 -15.99 12.42 8.81
C LEU A 12 -14.73 12.74 7.99
N LEU A 13 -13.81 13.48 8.58
CA LEU A 13 -12.42 13.54 8.13
C LEU A 13 -11.86 12.14 8.39
N SER A 14 -11.82 11.31 7.37
CA SER A 14 -11.11 10.03 7.43
C SER A 14 -9.61 10.35 7.40
N THR A 15 -8.97 10.35 8.56
CA THR A 15 -7.52 10.25 8.62
C THR A 15 -7.17 8.83 8.17
N GLN A 16 -6.43 8.71 7.09
CA GLN A 16 -6.00 7.41 6.58
C GLN A 16 -4.73 7.01 7.33
N VAL A 17 -4.81 6.00 8.16
CA VAL A 17 -3.65 5.35 8.77
C VAL A 17 -3.20 4.24 7.85
N TYR A 18 -2.03 4.38 7.21
CA TYR A 18 -1.44 3.33 6.40
C TYR A 18 -0.65 2.37 7.28
N ALA A 19 -1.24 1.25 7.62
CA ALA A 19 -0.56 0.23 8.42
C ALA A 19 0.45 -0.59 7.58
N ILE A 20 0.20 -0.78 6.28
CA ILE A 20 1.00 -1.65 5.40
C ILE A 20 0.86 -1.18 3.95
N SER A 21 1.99 -1.02 3.24
CA SER A 21 1.93 -0.78 1.79
C SER A 21 1.93 -2.09 0.99
N ASN A 22 1.01 -2.21 0.03
CA ASN A 22 0.90 -3.41 -0.79
C ASN A 22 1.90 -3.41 -1.94
N ILE A 23 2.93 -4.21 -1.81
CA ILE A 23 3.98 -4.39 -2.80
C ILE A 23 3.69 -5.54 -3.76
N GLU A 24 2.84 -6.48 -3.36
CA GLU A 24 2.56 -7.67 -4.15
C GLU A 24 1.61 -7.40 -5.32
N SER A 25 0.70 -6.41 -5.22
CA SER A 25 -0.11 -5.95 -6.36
C SER A 25 0.78 -5.42 -7.47
N GLU A 26 1.87 -4.76 -7.06
CA GLU A 26 2.86 -4.17 -7.94
C GLU A 26 3.84 -5.18 -8.54
N ARG A 27 3.78 -6.44 -8.11
CA ARG A 27 4.66 -7.47 -8.62
C ARG A 27 4.25 -7.87 -10.03
N PRO A 28 5.10 -7.69 -11.05
CA PRO A 28 4.87 -8.32 -12.35
C PRO A 28 4.85 -9.84 -12.14
N GLY A 29 4.19 -10.58 -13.00
CA GLY A 29 4.44 -12.00 -13.16
C GLY A 29 5.95 -12.23 -13.36
N LEU A 30 6.39 -13.25 -14.07
CA LEU A 30 7.80 -13.36 -14.43
C LEU A 30 8.11 -12.29 -15.50
N PRO A 31 8.84 -11.18 -15.16
CA PRO A 31 9.15 -10.14 -16.15
C PRO A 31 10.09 -10.68 -17.22
N GLU A 32 10.09 -10.08 -18.39
CA GLU A 32 11.12 -10.34 -19.40
C GLU A 32 12.51 -9.93 -18.89
N GLU A 33 13.58 -10.48 -19.47
CA GLU A 33 14.93 -10.06 -19.12
C GLU A 33 15.20 -8.62 -19.56
N GLY A 34 15.90 -7.86 -18.73
CA GLY A 34 16.19 -6.45 -18.95
C GLY A 34 15.47 -5.54 -17.98
N LEU A 35 15.34 -4.28 -18.36
CA LEU A 35 14.67 -3.23 -17.60
C LEU A 35 13.25 -3.05 -18.14
N SER A 36 12.29 -3.01 -17.23
CA SER A 36 10.89 -2.63 -17.48
C SER A 36 10.40 -1.76 -16.35
N GLY A 37 9.28 -1.05 -16.54
CA GLY A 37 8.71 -0.23 -15.51
C GLY A 37 7.38 0.36 -15.91
N HIS A 38 6.78 1.05 -14.95
CA HIS A 38 5.62 1.88 -15.20
C HIS A 38 5.62 3.15 -14.36
N VAL A 39 4.85 4.12 -14.79
CA VAL A 39 4.55 5.35 -14.08
C VAL A 39 3.03 5.48 -13.99
N GLU A 40 2.56 5.80 -12.80
CA GLU A 40 1.16 6.03 -12.48
C GLU A 40 0.97 7.47 -12.03
N ILE A 41 -0.11 8.13 -12.46
CA ILE A 41 -0.48 9.48 -12.06
C ILE A 41 -1.97 9.47 -11.73
N GLY A 42 -2.30 9.89 -10.52
CA GLY A 42 -3.65 10.10 -10.05
C GLY A 42 -3.94 11.59 -9.85
N LEU A 43 -5.14 12.01 -10.19
CA LEU A 43 -5.66 13.35 -9.95
C LEU A 43 -7.10 13.23 -9.47
N ASP A 44 -7.36 13.70 -8.27
CA ASP A 44 -8.71 13.78 -7.73
C ASP A 44 -9.03 15.20 -7.29
N GLY A 45 -10.30 15.59 -7.33
CA GLY A 45 -10.68 16.94 -6.93
C GLY A 45 -12.17 17.17 -6.87
N LYS A 46 -12.57 17.97 -5.89
CA LYS A 46 -13.94 18.49 -5.73
C LYS A 46 -13.92 20.00 -5.72
N THR A 47 -14.95 20.60 -6.30
CA THR A 47 -15.15 22.06 -6.34
C THR A 47 -16.57 22.43 -5.89
N GLY A 48 -16.75 23.66 -5.43
CA GLY A 48 -18.05 24.16 -4.94
C GLY A 48 -18.05 24.31 -3.41
N ASN A 49 -19.00 23.68 -2.72
CA ASN A 49 -19.11 23.75 -1.26
C ASN A 49 -17.96 23.04 -0.53
N SER A 50 -17.38 22.02 -1.16
CA SER A 50 -16.12 21.41 -0.79
C SER A 50 -15.06 21.75 -1.85
N ARG A 51 -13.82 22.02 -1.41
CA ARG A 51 -12.65 22.17 -2.29
C ARG A 51 -11.63 21.15 -1.84
N GLU A 52 -11.51 20.07 -2.58
CA GLU A 52 -10.54 19.02 -2.34
C GLU A 52 -9.68 18.87 -3.59
N LYS A 53 -8.40 18.64 -3.42
CA LYS A 53 -7.45 18.36 -4.50
C LYS A 53 -6.44 17.35 -3.97
N THR A 54 -6.33 16.23 -4.64
CA THR A 54 -5.32 15.21 -4.34
C THR A 54 -4.53 14.91 -5.62
N TYR A 55 -3.23 14.85 -5.48
CA TYR A 55 -2.28 14.52 -6.52
C TYR A 55 -1.51 13.30 -6.06
N SER A 56 -1.58 12.23 -6.81
CA SER A 56 -0.77 11.03 -6.57
C SER A 56 0.16 10.74 -7.75
N GLY A 57 1.30 10.16 -7.44
CA GLY A 57 2.26 9.74 -8.43
C GLY A 57 3.07 8.55 -7.94
N ALA A 58 3.21 7.54 -8.78
CA ALA A 58 4.01 6.37 -8.53
C ALA A 58 4.93 6.06 -9.70
N ALA A 59 6.12 5.53 -9.40
CA ALA A 59 7.05 5.01 -10.40
C ALA A 59 7.62 3.69 -9.91
N LYS A 60 7.65 2.70 -10.81
CA LYS A 60 8.22 1.39 -10.56
C LYS A 60 9.21 1.03 -11.64
N LEU A 61 10.34 0.48 -11.22
CA LEU A 61 11.37 -0.08 -12.07
C LEU A 61 11.62 -1.53 -11.68
N THR A 62 11.67 -2.41 -12.67
CA THR A 62 12.01 -3.82 -12.51
C THR A 62 13.17 -4.16 -13.43
N PHE A 63 14.21 -4.75 -12.88
CA PHE A 63 15.34 -5.27 -13.64
C PHE A 63 15.47 -6.77 -13.41
N ARG A 64 15.40 -7.56 -14.47
CA ARG A 64 15.62 -9.01 -14.42
C ARG A 64 16.90 -9.40 -15.16
N LYS A 65 17.66 -10.27 -14.52
CA LYS A 65 18.80 -10.96 -15.14
C LYS A 65 18.88 -12.40 -14.62
N ASN A 66 18.67 -13.37 -15.51
CA ASN A 66 18.59 -14.80 -15.15
C ASN A 66 17.53 -15.03 -14.02
N SER A 67 17.95 -15.66 -12.92
CA SER A 67 17.10 -15.95 -11.76
C SER A 67 16.95 -14.77 -10.78
N ASN A 68 17.56 -13.60 -11.05
CA ASN A 68 17.51 -12.45 -10.16
C ASN A 68 16.60 -11.37 -10.71
N ILE A 69 15.74 -10.83 -9.85
CA ILE A 69 14.87 -9.71 -10.13
C ILE A 69 15.10 -8.64 -9.06
N VAL A 70 15.31 -7.41 -9.47
CA VAL A 70 15.38 -6.25 -8.57
C VAL A 70 14.19 -5.35 -8.89
N LEU A 71 13.46 -4.95 -7.86
CA LEU A 71 12.30 -4.08 -7.95
C LEU A 71 12.55 -2.84 -7.12
N GLY A 72 12.26 -1.67 -7.66
CA GLY A 72 12.22 -0.40 -6.95
C GLY A 72 10.89 0.29 -7.17
N ILE A 73 10.28 0.83 -6.11
CA ILE A 73 9.02 1.56 -6.12
C ILE A 73 9.21 2.87 -5.37
N VAL A 74 8.65 3.95 -5.90
CA VAL A 74 8.56 5.27 -5.25
C VAL A 74 7.14 5.78 -5.45
N GLU A 75 6.50 6.21 -4.36
CA GLU A 75 5.14 6.78 -4.39
C GLU A 75 5.12 8.08 -3.61
N ARG A 76 4.27 9.01 -4.06
CA ARG A 76 4.04 10.29 -3.41
C ARG A 76 2.57 10.67 -3.57
N GLU A 77 1.95 11.06 -2.45
CA GLU A 77 0.62 11.66 -2.44
C GLU A 77 0.64 12.99 -1.72
N TYR A 78 -0.10 13.97 -2.23
CA TYR A 78 -0.25 15.30 -1.67
C TYR A 78 -1.67 15.80 -1.87
N GLY A 79 -2.32 16.18 -0.78
CA GLY A 79 -3.70 16.64 -0.80
C GLY A 79 -3.93 17.94 -0.03
N THR A 80 -5.02 18.62 -0.40
CA THR A 80 -5.51 19.81 0.30
C THR A 80 -7.03 19.84 0.32
N THR A 81 -7.60 20.15 1.49
CA THR A 81 -9.02 20.46 1.64
C THR A 81 -9.18 21.92 2.06
N ARG A 82 -9.91 22.71 1.25
CA ARG A 82 -10.10 24.17 1.45
C ARG A 82 -8.78 24.94 1.51
N ASP A 83 -7.83 24.54 0.67
CA ASP A 83 -6.47 25.07 0.60
C ASP A 83 -5.63 24.84 1.89
N ILE A 84 -6.07 23.96 2.78
CA ILE A 84 -5.31 23.46 3.94
C ILE A 84 -4.81 22.06 3.58
N LYS A 85 -3.52 21.81 3.78
CA LYS A 85 -2.91 20.49 3.56
C LYS A 85 -3.56 19.46 4.49
N ASP A 86 -3.94 18.31 3.95
CA ASP A 86 -4.60 17.21 4.65
C ASP A 86 -4.06 15.83 4.25
N THR A 87 -3.19 15.76 3.24
CA THR A 87 -2.49 14.55 2.82
C THR A 87 -1.06 14.92 2.44
N ASP A 88 -0.09 14.21 2.99
CA ASP A 88 1.35 14.37 2.66
C ASP A 88 2.08 13.07 2.98
N GLU A 89 2.22 12.20 1.97
CA GLU A 89 2.72 10.84 2.11
C GLU A 89 3.83 10.55 1.13
N SER A 90 4.83 9.81 1.56
CA SER A 90 5.94 9.32 0.74
C SER A 90 6.24 7.87 1.05
N PHE A 91 6.53 7.10 0.01
CA PHE A 91 6.86 5.69 0.11
C PHE A 91 8.00 5.33 -0.84
N VAL A 92 8.95 4.55 -0.33
CA VAL A 92 10.07 4.00 -1.11
C VAL A 92 10.26 2.54 -0.74
N HIS A 93 10.30 1.65 -1.72
CA HIS A 93 10.55 0.23 -1.51
C HIS A 93 11.59 -0.30 -2.49
N GLY A 94 12.52 -1.11 -1.99
CA GLY A 94 13.47 -1.88 -2.78
C GLY A 94 13.37 -3.36 -2.44
N ARG A 95 13.31 -4.25 -3.45
CA ARG A 95 13.24 -5.68 -3.27
C ARG A 95 14.17 -6.41 -4.23
N TRP A 96 14.88 -7.38 -3.72
CA TRP A 96 15.60 -8.38 -4.49
C TRP A 96 14.91 -9.73 -4.35
N ILE A 97 14.71 -10.41 -5.48
CA ILE A 97 14.07 -11.71 -5.59
C ILE A 97 15.03 -12.64 -6.30
N HIS A 98 15.26 -13.81 -5.74
CA HIS A 98 16.02 -14.87 -6.36
C HIS A 98 15.13 -16.09 -6.59
N LEU A 99 14.93 -16.44 -7.86
CA LEU A 99 14.16 -17.61 -8.27
C LEU A 99 15.01 -18.87 -8.05
N LEU A 100 14.60 -19.76 -7.17
CA LEU A 100 15.25 -21.02 -6.91
C LEU A 100 14.87 -22.08 -7.95
N ASP A 101 13.58 -22.10 -8.27
CA ASP A 101 12.97 -22.92 -9.32
C ASP A 101 11.66 -22.28 -9.82
N GLU A 102 10.83 -23.04 -10.53
CA GLU A 102 9.55 -22.56 -11.07
C GLU A 102 8.49 -22.20 -10.00
N ARG A 103 8.65 -22.72 -8.78
CA ARG A 103 7.69 -22.55 -7.69
C ARG A 103 8.25 -21.77 -6.51
N TRP A 104 9.56 -21.83 -6.26
CA TRP A 104 10.17 -21.24 -5.09
C TRP A 104 11.02 -20.02 -5.42
N ALA A 105 10.88 -18.99 -4.63
CA ALA A 105 11.77 -17.83 -4.64
C ALA A 105 12.14 -17.44 -3.21
N THR A 106 13.33 -16.86 -3.04
CA THR A 106 13.71 -16.14 -1.83
C THR A 106 13.75 -14.65 -2.11
N GLU A 107 13.45 -13.85 -1.08
CA GLU A 107 13.29 -12.40 -1.22
C GLU A 107 13.95 -11.67 -0.05
N GLY A 108 14.59 -10.54 -0.37
CA GLY A 108 15.05 -9.57 0.62
C GLY A 108 14.51 -8.18 0.23
N PHE A 109 14.11 -7.38 1.22
CA PHE A 109 13.53 -6.07 0.97
C PHE A 109 13.94 -5.03 2.02
N ALA A 110 13.92 -3.77 1.60
CA ALA A 110 13.98 -2.60 2.46
C ALA A 110 12.89 -1.63 2.04
N GLN A 111 12.29 -0.95 3.01
CA GLN A 111 11.21 0.02 2.81
C GLN A 111 11.39 1.22 3.72
N TRP A 112 10.97 2.37 3.25
CA TRP A 112 10.84 3.58 4.03
C TRP A 112 9.56 4.30 3.63
N GLU A 113 8.86 4.84 4.62
CA GLU A 113 7.63 5.59 4.45
C GLU A 113 7.50 6.69 5.48
N GLU A 114 6.76 7.74 5.14
CA GLU A 114 6.32 8.82 6.02
C GLU A 114 4.87 9.16 5.71
N ASN A 115 4.12 9.57 6.72
CA ASN A 115 2.77 10.11 6.60
C ASN A 115 2.53 11.13 7.70
N GLU A 116 2.51 12.41 7.33
CA GLU A 116 2.38 13.52 8.29
C GLU A 116 1.03 13.48 9.02
N PHE A 117 -0.03 13.01 8.37
CA PHE A 117 -1.39 13.02 8.92
C PHE A 117 -1.74 11.79 9.75
N ASP A 118 -0.89 10.78 9.72
CA ASP A 118 -0.98 9.60 10.59
C ASP A 118 -0.02 9.68 11.78
N ASN A 119 0.51 10.87 12.05
CA ASN A 119 1.54 11.07 13.05
C ASN A 119 2.80 10.19 12.83
N LEU A 120 3.01 9.69 11.61
CA LEU A 120 4.13 8.86 11.24
C LEU A 120 5.26 9.71 10.65
N ILE A 121 6.24 10.07 11.49
CA ILE A 121 7.44 10.79 11.03
C ILE A 121 8.24 9.91 10.08
N SER A 122 8.42 8.62 10.42
CA SER A 122 9.04 7.65 9.52
C SER A 122 8.83 6.22 9.98
N ARG A 123 8.66 5.31 9.02
CA ARG A 123 8.74 3.87 9.24
C ARG A 123 9.77 3.28 8.29
N SER A 124 10.69 2.49 8.82
CA SER A 124 11.72 1.80 8.04
C SER A 124 11.65 0.32 8.30
N LEU A 125 11.63 -0.48 7.25
CA LEU A 125 11.58 -1.94 7.32
C LEU A 125 12.80 -2.54 6.64
N LEU A 126 13.35 -3.62 7.22
CA LEU A 126 14.36 -4.46 6.59
C LEU A 126 14.00 -5.91 6.85
N GLY A 127 13.81 -6.69 5.80
CA GLY A 127 13.34 -8.04 5.94
C GLY A 127 13.63 -8.96 4.76
N GLY A 128 13.10 -10.18 4.88
CA GLY A 128 13.19 -11.18 3.84
C GLY A 128 12.36 -12.41 4.15
N GLY A 129 12.25 -13.29 3.15
CA GLY A 129 11.43 -14.48 3.27
C GLY A 129 11.49 -15.38 2.06
N GLY A 130 10.56 -16.32 2.02
CA GLY A 130 10.34 -17.23 0.91
C GLY A 130 8.93 -17.07 0.33
N ARG A 131 8.82 -17.31 -0.96
CA ARG A 131 7.57 -17.36 -1.70
C ARG A 131 7.40 -18.72 -2.35
N TYR A 132 6.17 -19.20 -2.39
CA TYR A 132 5.79 -20.43 -3.05
C TYR A 132 4.60 -20.19 -4.00
N VAL A 133 4.74 -20.62 -5.25
CA VAL A 133 3.65 -20.63 -6.24
C VAL A 133 2.79 -21.87 -6.00
N VAL A 134 1.60 -21.67 -5.46
CA VAL A 134 0.65 -22.74 -5.12
C VAL A 134 0.09 -23.36 -6.39
N ALA A 135 -0.38 -22.50 -7.30
CA ALA A 135 -0.93 -22.90 -8.57
C ALA A 135 -0.79 -21.76 -9.59
N LYS A 136 -0.53 -22.10 -10.83
CA LYS A 136 -0.34 -21.16 -11.92
C LYS A 136 -0.80 -21.74 -13.24
N ASP A 137 -1.48 -20.93 -14.01
CA ASP A 137 -1.70 -21.07 -15.45
C ASP A 137 -1.29 -19.73 -16.09
N ASP A 138 -0.22 -19.73 -16.87
CA ASP A 138 0.41 -18.51 -17.38
C ASP A 138 -0.55 -17.61 -18.18
N GLN A 139 -1.63 -18.15 -18.69
CA GLN A 139 -2.63 -17.39 -19.46
C GLN A 139 -3.85 -16.97 -18.65
N VAL A 140 -4.11 -17.62 -17.52
CA VAL A 140 -5.37 -17.46 -16.78
C VAL A 140 -5.15 -16.92 -15.38
N PHE A 141 -4.30 -17.54 -14.57
CA PHE A 141 -4.15 -17.14 -13.16
C PHE A 141 -2.79 -17.47 -12.56
N ASP A 142 -2.44 -16.75 -11.50
CA ASP A 142 -1.28 -17.00 -10.62
C ASP A 142 -1.74 -16.88 -9.17
N TRP A 143 -1.48 -17.91 -8.37
CA TRP A 143 -1.71 -17.91 -6.94
C TRP A 143 -0.43 -18.27 -6.19
N SER A 144 -0.03 -17.39 -5.30
CA SER A 144 1.20 -17.51 -4.54
C SER A 144 0.96 -17.19 -3.07
N VAL A 145 1.80 -17.77 -2.21
CA VAL A 145 1.85 -17.48 -0.78
C VAL A 145 3.29 -17.16 -0.37
N GLY A 146 3.46 -16.35 0.67
CA GLY A 146 4.77 -16.03 1.19
C GLY A 146 4.83 -16.07 2.72
N LEU A 147 6.02 -16.36 3.22
CA LEU A 147 6.35 -16.34 4.64
C LEU A 147 7.73 -15.75 4.83
N GLY A 148 7.84 -14.81 5.75
CA GLY A 148 9.10 -14.15 6.09
C GLY A 148 9.05 -13.45 7.42
N ALA A 149 10.03 -12.58 7.66
CA ALA A 149 10.07 -11.70 8.81
C ALA A 149 10.79 -10.40 8.43
N PHE A 150 10.51 -9.34 9.17
CA PHE A 150 11.22 -8.06 9.06
C PHE A 150 11.42 -7.40 10.41
N ARG A 151 12.44 -6.56 10.46
CA ARG A 151 12.62 -5.60 11.55
C ARG A 151 12.05 -4.26 11.13
N GLU A 152 11.20 -3.71 11.97
CA GLU A 152 10.58 -2.41 11.83
C GLU A 152 11.24 -1.42 12.79
N ARG A 153 11.49 -0.20 12.32
CA ARG A 153 11.72 0.98 13.13
C ARG A 153 10.66 2.01 12.78
N GLU A 154 9.85 2.37 13.75
CA GLU A 154 8.78 3.35 13.62
C GLU A 154 9.09 4.56 14.50
N VAL A 155 8.89 5.76 13.98
CA VAL A 155 8.99 7.03 14.72
C VAL A 155 7.67 7.75 14.58
N LEU A 156 6.99 7.94 15.69
CA LEU A 156 5.67 8.57 15.78
C LEU A 156 5.80 9.97 16.40
N ASP A 157 5.04 10.92 15.87
CA ASP A 157 4.79 12.21 16.49
C ASP A 157 3.54 12.11 17.37
N LEU A 158 3.71 12.09 18.68
CA LEU A 158 2.61 12.07 19.64
C LEU A 158 2.24 13.49 20.11
N GLY A 159 2.70 14.53 19.42
CA GLY A 159 2.48 15.93 19.68
C GLY A 159 3.40 16.48 20.77
N THR A 160 3.37 15.94 21.97
CA THR A 160 4.20 16.35 23.09
C THR A 160 5.64 15.81 23.04
N TYR A 161 5.84 14.70 22.37
CA TYR A 161 7.15 14.05 22.17
C TYR A 161 7.11 13.09 20.98
N GLU A 162 8.30 12.73 20.48
CA GLU A 162 8.48 11.67 19.49
C GLU A 162 8.69 10.33 20.20
N GLU A 163 8.02 9.28 19.71
CA GLU A 163 8.22 7.91 20.17
C GLU A 163 8.91 7.08 19.08
N THR A 164 9.94 6.31 19.48
CA THR A 164 10.62 5.39 18.57
C THR A 164 10.44 3.96 19.03
N ASN A 165 9.83 3.16 18.17
CA ASN A 165 9.54 1.74 18.41
C ASN A 165 10.38 0.86 17.49
N TRP A 166 10.81 -0.30 18.01
CA TRP A 166 11.51 -1.33 17.26
C TRP A 166 10.80 -2.66 17.45
N THR A 167 10.25 -3.20 16.37
CA THR A 167 9.45 -4.43 16.43
C THR A 167 9.97 -5.45 15.40
N TRP A 168 9.99 -6.72 15.76
CA TRP A 168 10.09 -7.82 14.82
C TRP A 168 8.69 -8.29 14.46
N ARG A 169 8.38 -8.37 13.17
CA ARG A 169 7.10 -8.89 12.68
C ARG A 169 7.30 -10.10 11.77
N ILE A 170 6.42 -11.08 11.91
CA ILE A 170 6.26 -12.14 10.91
C ILE A 170 5.54 -11.53 9.73
N ASN A 171 5.97 -11.86 8.51
CA ASN A 171 5.32 -11.41 7.28
C ASN A 171 4.71 -12.61 6.56
N THR A 172 3.39 -12.71 6.57
CA THR A 172 2.67 -13.69 5.77
C THR A 172 1.82 -13.00 4.73
N PHE A 173 1.79 -13.53 3.52
CA PHE A 173 0.94 -12.98 2.48
C PHE A 173 0.43 -14.05 1.53
N THR A 174 -0.68 -13.73 0.86
CA THR A 174 -1.19 -14.47 -0.29
C THR A 174 -1.54 -13.51 -1.41
N VAL A 175 -1.24 -13.87 -2.64
CA VAL A 175 -1.51 -13.07 -3.84
C VAL A 175 -2.21 -13.94 -4.85
N TYR A 176 -3.31 -13.44 -5.38
CA TYR A 176 -4.04 -14.07 -6.46
C TYR A 176 -4.24 -13.08 -7.60
N LYS A 177 -3.85 -13.47 -8.82
CA LYS A 177 -4.10 -12.71 -10.06
C LYS A 177 -4.89 -13.58 -11.02
N HIS A 178 -5.87 -12.99 -11.70
CA HIS A 178 -6.69 -13.70 -12.68
C HIS A 178 -6.93 -12.81 -13.91
N ARG A 179 -6.60 -13.33 -15.08
CA ARG A 179 -6.91 -12.71 -16.37
C ARG A 179 -8.29 -13.15 -16.81
N LEU A 180 -9.28 -12.28 -16.59
CA LEU A 180 -10.67 -12.51 -16.98
C LEU A 180 -10.85 -12.47 -18.51
N ARG A 181 -10.08 -11.60 -19.16
CA ARG A 181 -10.01 -11.43 -20.62
C ARG A 181 -8.59 -10.99 -20.99
N GLU A 182 -8.26 -10.98 -22.28
CA GLU A 182 -6.95 -10.53 -22.77
C GLU A 182 -6.55 -9.15 -22.24
N ASN A 183 -7.53 -8.26 -22.07
CA ASN A 183 -7.33 -6.88 -21.61
C ASN A 183 -7.88 -6.61 -20.20
N ILE A 184 -8.31 -7.62 -19.43
CA ILE A 184 -8.90 -7.42 -18.09
C ILE A 184 -8.24 -8.38 -17.11
N VAL A 185 -7.58 -7.81 -16.10
CA VAL A 185 -6.93 -8.54 -15.00
C VAL A 185 -7.54 -8.09 -13.67
N ILE A 186 -7.84 -9.03 -12.81
CA ILE A 186 -8.10 -8.77 -11.38
C ILE A 186 -6.93 -9.31 -10.57
N SER A 187 -6.61 -8.62 -9.48
CA SER A 187 -5.65 -9.08 -8.48
C SER A 187 -6.22 -8.87 -7.08
N ALA A 188 -5.84 -9.73 -6.17
CA ALA A 188 -6.12 -9.57 -4.75
C ALA A 188 -4.92 -10.01 -3.94
N THR A 189 -4.61 -9.26 -2.87
CA THR A 189 -3.52 -9.54 -1.96
C THR A 189 -4.03 -9.43 -0.53
N ALA A 190 -3.59 -10.35 0.32
CA ALA A 190 -3.84 -10.27 1.75
C ALA A 190 -2.53 -10.47 2.52
N TYR A 191 -2.29 -9.60 3.51
CA TYR A 191 -1.18 -9.71 4.46
C TYR A 191 -1.70 -9.93 5.87
N TYR A 192 -0.90 -10.64 6.67
CA TYR A 192 -1.02 -10.70 8.11
C TYR A 192 0.37 -10.61 8.74
N GLN A 193 0.58 -9.60 9.58
CA GLN A 193 1.90 -9.23 10.10
C GLN A 193 1.85 -9.04 11.62
N PRO A 194 1.79 -10.14 12.42
CA PRO A 194 1.84 -10.05 13.86
C PRO A 194 3.25 -9.69 14.35
N SER A 195 3.31 -8.95 15.45
CA SER A 195 4.54 -8.77 16.25
C SER A 195 4.99 -10.12 16.83
N THR A 196 6.31 -10.31 16.92
CA THR A 196 6.86 -11.52 17.57
C THR A 196 6.82 -11.45 19.08
N ASP A 197 6.73 -10.25 19.64
CA ASP A 197 6.73 -10.00 21.08
C ASP A 197 5.31 -10.10 21.66
N ASP A 198 4.30 -9.68 20.88
CA ASP A 198 2.88 -9.79 21.21
C ASP A 198 2.06 -10.07 19.94
N PHE A 199 1.50 -11.28 19.83
CA PHE A 199 0.63 -11.64 18.70
C PHE A 199 -0.72 -10.89 18.70
N GLY A 200 -1.06 -10.19 19.78
CA GLY A 200 -2.20 -9.26 19.83
C GLY A 200 -1.94 -7.97 19.07
N ASP A 201 -0.67 -7.53 18.97
CA ASP A 201 -0.22 -6.47 18.08
C ASP A 201 -0.02 -7.06 16.69
N PHE A 202 -0.98 -6.82 15.81
CA PHE A 202 -0.92 -7.28 14.42
C PHE A 202 -1.45 -6.25 13.44
N ARG A 203 -0.93 -6.30 12.23
CA ARG A 203 -1.44 -5.55 11.10
C ARG A 203 -1.97 -6.49 10.02
N THR A 204 -3.06 -6.12 9.39
CA THR A 204 -3.58 -6.79 8.20
C THR A 204 -3.80 -5.80 7.07
N LEU A 205 -3.61 -6.28 5.85
CA LEU A 205 -3.97 -5.56 4.65
C LEU A 205 -4.70 -6.52 3.72
N LEU A 206 -5.80 -6.04 3.17
CA LEU A 206 -6.49 -6.67 2.05
C LEU A 206 -6.62 -5.65 0.94
N ASP A 207 -6.16 -5.97 -0.24
CA ASP A 207 -6.40 -5.16 -1.42
C ASP A 207 -6.94 -5.97 -2.59
N ALA A 208 -7.61 -5.27 -3.50
CA ALA A 208 -8.05 -5.77 -4.77
C ALA A 208 -7.92 -4.70 -5.85
N ALA A 209 -7.48 -5.10 -7.03
CA ALA A 209 -7.40 -4.22 -8.19
C ALA A 209 -8.05 -4.84 -9.40
N LEU A 210 -8.70 -4.00 -10.20
CA LEU A 210 -9.18 -4.29 -11.54
C LEU A 210 -8.39 -3.42 -12.52
N SER A 211 -7.60 -4.05 -13.39
CA SER A 211 -6.86 -3.38 -14.46
C SER A 211 -7.50 -3.69 -15.81
N VAL A 212 -7.75 -2.63 -16.59
CA VAL A 212 -8.31 -2.71 -17.94
C VAL A 212 -7.35 -2.04 -18.92
N SER A 213 -6.71 -2.83 -19.79
CA SER A 213 -5.83 -2.30 -20.83
C SER A 213 -6.64 -1.55 -21.89
N LEU A 214 -6.38 -0.25 -22.00
CA LEU A 214 -6.98 0.65 -22.98
C LEU A 214 -6.21 0.63 -24.30
N THR A 215 -4.88 0.50 -24.20
CA THR A 215 -3.93 0.33 -25.32
C THR A 215 -2.81 -0.63 -24.88
N ASP A 216 -1.85 -0.92 -25.75
CA ASP A 216 -0.68 -1.75 -25.43
C ASP A 216 0.22 -1.16 -24.32
N LYS A 217 0.05 0.13 -24.01
CA LYS A 217 0.88 0.87 -23.03
C LYS A 217 0.11 1.60 -21.95
N LEU A 218 -1.21 1.66 -22.04
CA LEU A 218 -2.04 2.44 -21.12
C LEU A 218 -3.13 1.57 -20.53
N ASP A 219 -3.14 1.47 -19.20
CA ASP A 219 -4.17 0.78 -18.44
C ASP A 219 -4.98 1.77 -17.58
N LEU A 220 -6.26 1.46 -17.40
CA LEU A 220 -7.10 2.03 -16.35
C LEU A 220 -7.06 1.05 -15.17
N LYS A 221 -6.68 1.52 -13.99
CA LYS A 221 -6.66 0.75 -12.75
C LYS A 221 -7.72 1.28 -11.78
N ILE A 222 -8.53 0.39 -11.24
CA ILE A 222 -9.44 0.65 -10.13
C ILE A 222 -8.94 -0.18 -8.97
N TYR A 223 -8.70 0.47 -7.84
CA TYR A 223 -8.06 -0.11 -6.67
C TYR A 223 -8.93 0.08 -5.43
N TYR A 224 -8.94 -0.93 -4.56
CA TYR A 224 -9.62 -0.91 -3.27
C TYR A 224 -8.74 -1.58 -2.23
N LYS A 225 -8.53 -0.89 -1.10
CA LYS A 225 -7.66 -1.34 -0.02
C LYS A 225 -8.37 -1.22 1.33
N VAL A 226 -8.16 -2.20 2.20
CA VAL A 226 -8.55 -2.17 3.61
C VAL A 226 -7.33 -2.51 4.43
N GLU A 227 -7.00 -1.64 5.36
CA GLU A 227 -5.92 -1.80 6.31
C GLU A 227 -6.46 -1.84 7.73
N HIS A 228 -5.87 -2.69 8.55
CA HIS A 228 -6.19 -2.75 9.97
C HIS A 228 -4.90 -2.84 10.77
N ASP A 229 -4.76 -1.96 11.77
CA ASP A 229 -3.72 -1.96 12.79
C ASP A 229 -4.41 -2.12 14.14
N SER A 230 -4.06 -3.17 14.88
CA SER A 230 -4.65 -3.45 16.19
C SER A 230 -4.16 -2.51 17.29
N GLU A 231 -3.04 -1.82 17.07
CA GLU A 231 -2.45 -0.83 17.97
C GLU A 231 -2.09 0.47 17.20
N PRO A 232 -3.10 1.23 16.72
CA PRO A 232 -2.87 2.43 15.94
C PRO A 232 -2.25 3.55 16.79
N ALA A 233 -1.59 4.49 16.11
CA ALA A 233 -0.98 5.65 16.75
C ALA A 233 -2.03 6.50 17.50
N ARG A 234 -1.60 7.10 18.62
CA ARG A 234 -2.44 7.90 19.51
C ARG A 234 -2.05 9.38 19.43
N ASN A 235 -3.02 10.25 19.19
CA ASN A 235 -2.81 11.69 19.28
C ASN A 235 -3.01 12.17 20.73
N LEU A 236 -1.92 12.51 21.41
CA LEU A 236 -1.91 12.97 22.79
C LEU A 236 -2.14 14.48 22.97
N ASP A 237 -2.04 15.27 21.88
CA ASP A 237 -2.32 16.71 21.91
C ASP A 237 -3.83 17.02 21.94
N ALA A 238 -4.66 16.07 21.57
CA ALA A 238 -6.11 16.20 21.70
C ALA A 238 -6.54 16.07 23.16
N ASP A 239 -7.55 16.83 23.59
CA ASP A 239 -8.14 16.74 24.93
C ASP A 239 -9.65 16.42 24.80
N PRO A 240 -10.10 15.18 25.10
CA PRO A 240 -9.30 14.01 25.49
C PRO A 240 -8.44 13.46 24.35
N PRO A 241 -7.36 12.70 24.66
CA PRO A 241 -6.55 12.01 23.65
C PRO A 241 -7.41 11.15 22.72
N ILE A 242 -7.11 11.19 21.41
CA ILE A 242 -7.86 10.48 20.36
C ILE A 242 -6.96 9.40 19.77
N ASP A 243 -7.44 8.16 19.72
CA ASP A 243 -6.80 7.08 19.00
C ASP A 243 -7.10 7.23 17.48
N ALA A 244 -6.13 6.93 16.63
CA ALA A 244 -6.36 6.76 15.21
C ALA A 244 -7.34 5.59 14.96
N TYR A 245 -7.97 5.56 13.80
CA TYR A 245 -8.84 4.44 13.46
C TYR A 245 -8.03 3.15 13.28
N GLU A 246 -8.49 2.06 13.90
CA GLU A 246 -7.89 0.74 13.70
C GLU A 246 -8.05 0.22 12.25
N THR A 247 -9.08 0.68 11.55
CA THR A 247 -9.38 0.20 10.19
C THR A 247 -9.62 1.36 9.24
N ASN A 248 -8.86 1.36 8.15
CA ASN A 248 -8.95 2.34 7.09
C ASN A 248 -9.27 1.68 5.76
N THR A 249 -9.95 2.43 4.91
CA THR A 249 -10.37 1.97 3.59
C THR A 249 -10.06 3.04 2.56
N GLU A 250 -9.39 2.64 1.49
CA GLU A 250 -9.04 3.49 0.36
C GLU A 250 -9.61 2.93 -0.94
N TYR A 251 -9.97 3.81 -1.85
CA TYR A 251 -10.29 3.46 -3.24
C TYR A 251 -9.73 4.52 -4.17
N GLU A 252 -9.10 4.07 -5.23
CA GLU A 252 -8.45 4.93 -6.22
C GLU A 252 -8.81 4.51 -7.64
N THR A 253 -8.79 5.47 -8.56
CA THR A 253 -8.83 5.23 -10.00
C THR A 253 -7.70 5.99 -10.66
N SER A 254 -6.83 5.27 -11.34
CA SER A 254 -5.60 5.81 -11.91
C SER A 254 -5.38 5.37 -13.36
N LEU A 255 -4.52 6.10 -14.07
CA LEU A 255 -3.99 5.75 -15.38
C LEU A 255 -2.53 5.29 -15.22
N VAL A 256 -2.25 4.09 -15.68
CA VAL A 256 -0.93 3.45 -15.61
C VAL A 256 -0.29 3.41 -16.98
N TYR A 257 0.88 4.01 -17.16
CA TYR A 257 1.66 3.96 -18.40
C TYR A 257 2.82 2.96 -18.27
N ASN A 258 2.81 1.93 -19.11
CA ASN A 258 3.80 0.86 -19.17
C ASN A 258 4.84 1.13 -20.27
N PHE A 259 6.13 0.85 -20.02
CA PHE A 259 7.25 1.03 -20.96
C PHE A 259 8.31 -0.09 -20.85
#